data_91c0cba1a1680efab5fc83dcfa266295
#
_entry.id   91c0cba1a1680efab5fc83dcfa266295
#
_cell.length_a   1.000
_cell.length_b   1.000
_cell.length_c   1.000
_cell.angle_alpha   90.00
_cell.angle_beta   90.00
_cell.angle_gamma   90.00
#
_symmetry.space_group_name_H-M   'P 1'
#
loop_
_entity.id
_entity.type
_entity.pdbx_description
1 polymer ?
#
loop_
_entity_poly.entity_id
_entity_poly.type
_entity_poly.pdbx_seq_one_letter_code
_entity_poly.pdbx_strand_id
1 'polypeptide(L)'
;PYGVKVWYLGNEMDGPWQIGHKTMEEYGRLAEETAKAMRLIDPDIELVSCGSSNLDMPTFPDWEAVTLSHTYDYVDYISMHQYYGNRDNDSNDFLAQSDDMDTFIRTVIATCDYVKAKKRSKKVMNLSFDEWNVWFHSNAADDDITENHPWQVAPPMLEDIYNFEDSLLVGLMLITLMKHADRVKMACLAQLVNVIAPIMTDAAGGAWKQTIFYPFMHASK
;
A
#
# COMPACT_ATOMS: atom_id res chain seq x y z
N PRO A 1 -23.65 -0.44 14.94
CA PRO A 1 -22.36 0.07 14.50
C PRO A 1 -21.42 -1.09 14.14
N TYR A 2 -20.62 -0.93 13.10
CA TYR A 2 -19.71 -1.99 12.61
C TYR A 2 -18.45 -2.13 13.47
N GLY A 3 -18.20 -1.20 14.41
CA GLY A 3 -17.06 -1.24 15.33
C GLY A 3 -15.70 -1.08 14.62
N VAL A 4 -15.64 -0.31 13.53
CA VAL A 4 -14.38 -0.04 12.81
C VAL A 4 -13.42 0.69 13.74
N LYS A 5 -12.21 0.12 13.92
CA LYS A 5 -11.21 0.64 14.85
C LYS A 5 -10.03 1.32 14.16
N VAL A 6 -9.65 0.87 12.98
CA VAL A 6 -8.51 1.43 12.23
C VAL A 6 -9.01 2.36 11.14
N TRP A 7 -8.47 3.58 11.07
CA TRP A 7 -8.84 4.61 10.11
C TRP A 7 -7.62 5.20 9.44
N TYR A 8 -7.67 5.33 8.13
CA TYR A 8 -6.63 5.94 7.31
C TYR A 8 -6.95 7.41 7.05
N LEU A 9 -5.93 8.26 7.20
CA LEU A 9 -6.04 9.71 7.03
C LEU A 9 -5.72 10.16 5.60
N GLY A 10 -6.24 9.46 4.62
CA GLY A 10 -6.02 9.71 3.21
C GLY A 10 -5.35 8.54 2.49
N ASN A 11 -5.32 8.60 1.16
CA ASN A 11 -4.73 7.59 0.28
C ASN A 11 -3.86 8.30 -0.76
N GLU A 12 -2.58 7.88 -0.87
CA GLU A 12 -1.62 8.39 -1.89
C GLU A 12 -1.60 9.92 -2.02
N MET A 13 -1.60 10.61 -0.90
CA MET A 13 -1.75 12.07 -0.87
C MET A 13 -0.56 12.83 -1.44
N ASP A 14 0.58 12.17 -1.66
CA ASP A 14 1.77 12.65 -2.35
C ASP A 14 1.68 12.49 -3.87
N GLY A 15 0.74 11.67 -4.37
CA GLY A 15 0.60 11.30 -5.77
C GLY A 15 -0.15 12.36 -6.59
N PRO A 16 0.47 12.92 -7.66
CA PRO A 16 -0.17 13.94 -8.50
C PRO A 16 -1.40 13.44 -9.26
N TRP A 17 -1.62 12.14 -9.33
CA TRP A 17 -2.82 11.50 -9.90
C TRP A 17 -4.04 11.57 -8.99
N GLN A 18 -3.84 11.84 -7.70
CA GLN A 18 -4.96 11.96 -6.75
C GLN A 18 -5.59 13.35 -6.79
N ILE A 19 -6.92 13.40 -6.85
CA ILE A 19 -7.66 14.65 -6.63
C ILE A 19 -7.46 15.08 -5.18
N GLY A 20 -6.92 16.29 -5.00
CA GLY A 20 -6.66 16.82 -3.65
C GLY A 20 -5.33 16.39 -3.06
N HIS A 21 -4.39 15.84 -3.89
CA HIS A 21 -3.01 15.63 -3.45
C HIS A 21 -2.41 16.92 -2.87
N LYS A 22 -1.40 16.77 -2.03
CA LYS A 22 -0.87 17.87 -1.21
C LYS A 22 0.64 17.84 -1.17
N THR A 23 1.23 18.96 -0.80
CA THR A 23 2.59 18.95 -0.29
C THR A 23 2.65 18.21 1.06
N MET A 24 3.84 17.78 1.45
CA MET A 24 4.04 17.04 2.69
C MET A 24 3.67 17.85 3.93
N GLU A 25 3.87 19.17 3.90
CA GLU A 25 3.49 20.09 4.98
C GLU A 25 1.97 20.27 5.05
N GLU A 26 1.32 20.50 3.91
CA GLU A 26 -0.15 20.67 3.85
C GLU A 26 -0.86 19.40 4.32
N TYR A 27 -0.38 18.24 3.85
CA TYR A 27 -0.95 16.97 4.28
C TYR A 27 -0.68 16.72 5.77
N GLY A 28 0.57 16.86 6.22
CA GLY A 28 0.95 16.63 7.61
C GLY A 28 0.12 17.48 8.57
N ARG A 29 -0.06 18.77 8.24
CA ARG A 29 -0.87 19.67 9.04
C ARG A 29 -2.36 19.29 9.06
N LEU A 30 -2.93 18.95 7.90
CA LEU A 30 -4.32 18.51 7.81
C LEU A 30 -4.56 17.20 8.56
N ALA A 31 -3.67 16.22 8.40
CA ALA A 31 -3.76 14.92 9.05
C ALA A 31 -3.65 15.04 10.59
N GLU A 32 -2.77 15.91 11.07
CA GLU A 32 -2.65 16.22 12.51
C GLU A 32 -3.98 16.71 13.09
N GLU A 33 -4.60 17.72 12.49
CA GLU A 33 -5.87 18.28 12.99
C GLU A 33 -7.03 17.29 12.86
N THR A 34 -7.04 16.52 11.75
CA THR A 34 -8.03 15.45 11.57
C THR A 34 -7.89 14.37 12.64
N ALA A 35 -6.68 13.91 12.92
CA ALA A 35 -6.42 12.92 13.97
C ALA A 35 -6.90 13.39 15.35
N LYS A 36 -6.61 14.65 15.71
CA LYS A 36 -7.08 15.26 16.95
C LYS A 36 -8.62 15.27 17.02
N ALA A 37 -9.28 15.70 15.94
CA ALA A 37 -10.75 15.76 15.90
C ALA A 37 -11.39 14.36 16.02
N MET A 38 -10.85 13.37 15.33
CA MET A 38 -11.36 11.99 15.38
C MET A 38 -11.22 11.38 16.78
N ARG A 39 -10.07 11.59 17.44
CA ARG A 39 -9.84 11.09 18.80
C ARG A 39 -10.66 11.80 19.89
N LEU A 40 -11.17 13.00 19.63
CA LEU A 40 -12.14 13.65 20.53
C LEU A 40 -13.49 12.93 20.52
N ILE A 41 -13.82 12.24 19.42
CA ILE A 41 -15.10 11.51 19.28
C ILE A 41 -14.94 10.05 19.75
N ASP A 42 -13.89 9.37 19.34
CA ASP A 42 -13.55 8.01 19.77
C ASP A 42 -12.05 7.94 20.09
N PRO A 43 -11.66 7.98 21.38
CA PRO A 43 -10.26 7.95 21.79
C PRO A 43 -9.58 6.59 21.57
N ASP A 44 -10.35 5.52 21.35
CA ASP A 44 -9.86 4.14 21.23
C ASP A 44 -9.62 3.69 19.78
N ILE A 45 -9.73 4.60 18.80
CA ILE A 45 -9.42 4.29 17.41
C ILE A 45 -7.91 4.28 17.18
N GLU A 46 -7.49 3.48 16.21
CA GLU A 46 -6.13 3.48 15.67
C GLU A 46 -6.10 4.27 14.36
N LEU A 47 -5.08 5.10 14.17
CA LEU A 47 -4.97 5.99 13.03
C LEU A 47 -3.72 5.68 12.20
N VAL A 48 -3.87 5.72 10.89
CA VAL A 48 -2.79 5.51 9.93
C VAL A 48 -2.53 6.82 9.17
N SER A 49 -1.31 7.35 9.26
CA SER A 49 -0.85 8.47 8.41
C SER A 49 -0.54 7.95 7.01
N CYS A 50 -0.93 8.68 5.97
CA CYS A 50 -0.56 8.35 4.60
C CYS A 50 0.96 8.52 4.40
N GLY A 51 1.64 7.44 4.04
CA GLY A 51 3.03 7.45 3.61
C GLY A 51 3.18 7.59 2.10
N SER A 52 4.38 7.43 1.58
CA SER A 52 4.66 7.52 0.14
C SER A 52 3.92 6.47 -0.66
N SER A 53 3.41 6.89 -1.83
CA SER A 53 2.68 6.03 -2.77
C SER A 53 3.53 4.92 -3.38
N ASN A 54 4.85 5.08 -3.39
CA ASN A 54 5.84 4.06 -3.76
C ASN A 54 7.25 4.52 -3.41
N LEU A 55 8.23 3.61 -3.55
CA LEU A 55 9.64 3.85 -3.29
C LEU A 55 10.26 4.94 -4.20
N ASP A 56 9.76 5.06 -5.43
CA ASP A 56 10.33 5.93 -6.47
C ASP A 56 9.74 7.36 -6.46
N MET A 57 8.87 7.67 -5.50
CA MET A 57 8.31 9.01 -5.39
C MET A 57 9.41 10.05 -5.17
N PRO A 58 9.40 11.16 -5.92
CA PRO A 58 10.44 12.20 -5.79
C PRO A 58 10.46 12.86 -4.42
N THR A 59 9.42 12.68 -3.63
CA THR A 59 9.28 13.17 -2.26
C THR A 59 9.75 12.17 -1.20
N PHE A 60 10.03 10.92 -1.59
CA PHE A 60 10.52 9.88 -0.67
C PHE A 60 12.02 10.08 -0.35
N PRO A 61 12.48 9.94 0.91
CA PRO A 61 11.73 9.67 2.13
C PRO A 61 11.36 10.94 2.94
N ASP A 62 11.48 12.13 2.35
CA ASP A 62 11.15 13.41 3.03
C ASP A 62 9.65 13.48 3.37
N TRP A 63 8.80 12.87 2.55
CA TRP A 63 7.37 12.76 2.82
C TRP A 63 7.09 12.16 4.21
N GLU A 64 7.71 11.02 4.52
CA GLU A 64 7.58 10.36 5.82
C GLU A 64 8.10 11.24 6.96
N ALA A 65 9.29 11.85 6.76
CA ALA A 65 9.92 12.65 7.78
C ALA A 65 9.08 13.90 8.15
N VAL A 66 8.54 14.59 7.15
CA VAL A 66 7.76 15.81 7.35
C VAL A 66 6.36 15.49 7.87
N THR A 67 5.64 14.55 7.24
CA THR A 67 4.28 14.19 7.67
C THR A 67 4.28 13.67 9.10
N LEU A 68 5.24 12.80 9.46
CA LEU A 68 5.39 12.31 10.82
C LEU A 68 5.86 13.40 11.80
N SER A 69 6.55 14.44 11.35
CA SER A 69 6.87 15.57 12.25
C SER A 69 5.60 16.22 12.81
N HIS A 70 4.51 16.21 12.06
CA HIS A 70 3.18 16.68 12.49
C HIS A 70 2.39 15.59 13.22
N THR A 71 2.30 14.40 12.65
CA THR A 71 1.30 13.39 13.03
C THR A 71 1.78 12.39 14.08
N TYR A 72 3.09 12.26 14.35
CA TYR A 72 3.70 11.19 15.15
C TYR A 72 3.02 10.94 16.49
N ASP A 73 2.59 11.99 17.16
CA ASP A 73 1.97 11.88 18.50
C ASP A 73 0.52 11.38 18.45
N TYR A 74 -0.11 11.48 17.29
CA TYR A 74 -1.55 11.24 17.10
C TYR A 74 -1.91 9.99 16.31
N VAL A 75 -0.98 9.44 15.50
CA VAL A 75 -1.21 8.26 14.68
C VAL A 75 -0.44 7.04 15.21
N ASP A 76 -0.89 5.85 14.89
CA ASP A 76 -0.30 4.59 15.37
C ASP A 76 0.57 3.93 14.30
N TYR A 77 0.28 4.22 13.03
CA TYR A 77 0.94 3.65 11.86
C TYR A 77 1.22 4.72 10.81
N ILE A 78 2.15 4.39 9.91
CA ILE A 78 2.29 5.05 8.61
C ILE A 78 2.07 4.03 7.49
N SER A 79 1.34 4.40 6.44
CA SER A 79 1.05 3.52 5.31
C SER A 79 2.22 3.44 4.32
N MET A 80 2.23 2.39 3.52
CA MET A 80 3.17 2.17 2.43
C MET A 80 2.46 1.45 1.28
N HIS A 81 2.77 1.83 0.04
CA HIS A 81 2.23 1.20 -1.16
C HIS A 81 3.38 0.81 -2.10
N GLN A 82 3.24 -0.29 -2.82
CA GLN A 82 4.15 -0.65 -3.89
C GLN A 82 3.56 -1.70 -4.82
N TYR A 83 3.62 -1.44 -6.13
CA TYR A 83 3.30 -2.40 -7.16
C TYR A 83 4.54 -2.79 -7.95
N TYR A 84 4.59 -4.05 -8.35
CA TYR A 84 5.70 -4.63 -9.09
C TYR A 84 5.24 -5.21 -10.43
N GLY A 85 6.16 -5.32 -11.42
CA GLY A 85 5.83 -5.88 -12.71
C GLY A 85 7.04 -6.25 -13.55
N ASN A 86 6.94 -7.32 -14.33
CA ASN A 86 7.97 -7.78 -15.27
C ASN A 86 7.79 -7.11 -16.63
N ARG A 87 8.03 -5.80 -16.71
CA ARG A 87 7.83 -5.02 -17.93
C ARG A 87 8.90 -5.27 -18.99
N ASP A 88 10.09 -5.63 -18.56
CA ASP A 88 11.25 -5.88 -19.43
C ASP A 88 11.42 -7.36 -19.79
N ASN A 89 10.51 -8.23 -19.29
CA ASN A 89 10.54 -9.68 -19.47
C ASN A 89 11.87 -10.31 -18.99
N ASP A 90 12.37 -9.80 -17.86
CA ASP A 90 13.54 -10.33 -17.15
C ASP A 90 13.10 -10.93 -15.81
N SER A 91 13.03 -12.26 -15.76
CA SER A 91 12.63 -13.00 -14.57
C SER A 91 13.55 -12.80 -13.38
N ASN A 92 14.85 -12.58 -13.61
CA ASN A 92 15.81 -12.40 -12.51
C ASN A 92 15.60 -11.04 -11.85
N ASP A 93 15.48 -9.99 -12.64
CA ASP A 93 15.18 -8.65 -12.14
C ASP A 93 13.81 -8.62 -11.44
N PHE A 94 12.79 -9.19 -12.08
CA PHE A 94 11.44 -9.24 -11.54
C PHE A 94 11.37 -9.93 -10.16
N LEU A 95 11.99 -11.10 -10.01
CA LEU A 95 12.00 -11.81 -8.74
C LEU A 95 12.84 -11.10 -7.67
N ALA A 96 13.85 -10.32 -8.07
CA ALA A 96 14.65 -9.52 -7.16
C ALA A 96 13.91 -8.29 -6.59
N GLN A 97 12.77 -7.88 -7.18
CA GLN A 97 12.00 -6.72 -6.70
C GLN A 97 11.49 -6.86 -5.25
N SER A 98 11.49 -8.06 -4.69
CA SER A 98 11.28 -8.25 -3.24
C SER A 98 12.37 -7.60 -2.37
N ASP A 99 13.58 -7.37 -2.90
CA ASP A 99 14.65 -6.67 -2.19
C ASP A 99 14.40 -5.15 -2.18
N ASP A 100 13.71 -4.60 -3.19
CA ASP A 100 13.23 -3.21 -3.18
C ASP A 100 12.20 -3.00 -2.09
N MET A 101 11.28 -3.97 -1.91
CA MET A 101 10.34 -3.95 -0.79
C MET A 101 11.07 -3.96 0.58
N ASP A 102 12.10 -4.79 0.74
CA ASP A 102 12.92 -4.80 1.97
C ASP A 102 13.58 -3.43 2.22
N THR A 103 14.15 -2.85 1.15
CA THR A 103 14.79 -1.54 1.20
C THR A 103 13.79 -0.44 1.56
N PHE A 104 12.60 -0.46 0.98
CA PHE A 104 11.53 0.50 1.27
C PHE A 104 11.12 0.42 2.75
N ILE A 105 10.79 -0.79 3.24
CA ILE A 105 10.41 -1.00 4.64
C ILE A 105 11.52 -0.49 5.58
N ARG A 106 12.77 -0.84 5.34
CA ARG A 106 13.89 -0.44 6.19
C ARG A 106 14.11 1.08 6.20
N THR A 107 13.93 1.73 5.05
CA THR A 107 14.07 3.18 4.93
C THR A 107 12.96 3.89 5.70
N VAL A 108 11.70 3.43 5.58
CA VAL A 108 10.58 4.01 6.35
C VAL A 108 10.76 3.78 7.84
N ILE A 109 11.23 2.58 8.28
CA ILE A 109 11.56 2.31 9.68
C ILE A 109 12.61 3.31 10.19
N ALA A 110 13.69 3.49 9.44
CA ALA A 110 14.77 4.42 9.82
C ALA A 110 14.27 5.87 9.93
N THR A 111 13.40 6.29 9.02
CA THR A 111 12.78 7.62 9.04
C THR A 111 11.84 7.78 10.24
N CYS A 112 11.02 6.78 10.54
CA CYS A 112 10.19 6.77 11.76
C CYS A 112 11.05 6.91 13.03
N ASP A 113 12.15 6.19 13.10
CA ASP A 113 13.05 6.21 14.26
C ASP A 113 13.83 7.53 14.36
N TYR A 114 14.17 8.16 13.23
CA TYR A 114 14.70 9.52 13.19
C TYR A 114 13.71 10.54 13.79
N VAL A 115 12.44 10.50 13.34
CA VAL A 115 11.41 11.42 13.88
C VAL A 115 11.14 11.15 15.35
N LYS A 116 11.11 9.88 15.77
CA LYS A 116 11.03 9.47 17.18
C LYS A 116 12.10 10.12 18.02
N ALA A 117 13.36 10.04 17.57
CA ALA A 117 14.50 10.60 18.27
C ALA A 117 14.41 12.14 18.35
N LYS A 118 14.06 12.81 17.26
CA LYS A 118 13.87 14.25 17.17
C LYS A 118 12.79 14.76 18.12
N LYS A 119 11.67 14.04 18.23
CA LYS A 119 10.57 14.32 19.15
C LYS A 119 10.83 13.87 20.59
N ARG A 120 11.89 13.12 20.83
CA ARG A 120 12.17 12.47 22.13
C ARG A 120 11.01 11.61 22.62
N SER A 121 10.31 10.99 21.68
CA SER A 121 9.14 10.14 21.96
C SER A 121 9.59 8.75 22.43
N LYS A 122 8.78 8.12 23.30
CA LYS A 122 8.94 6.71 23.67
C LYS A 122 8.12 5.79 22.77
N LYS A 123 7.17 6.34 22.02
CA LYS A 123 6.30 5.62 21.08
C LYS A 123 7.14 5.00 19.96
N VAL A 124 6.73 3.84 19.49
CA VAL A 124 7.27 3.20 18.29
C VAL A 124 6.21 3.34 17.20
N MET A 125 6.57 3.96 16.08
CA MET A 125 5.70 4.03 14.92
C MET A 125 5.73 2.69 14.18
N ASN A 126 4.59 2.06 14.01
CA ASN A 126 4.45 0.85 13.23
C ASN A 126 4.08 1.18 11.78
N LEU A 127 4.16 0.17 10.91
CA LEU A 127 3.90 0.29 9.48
C LEU A 127 2.65 -0.48 9.10
N SER A 128 1.87 0.11 8.19
CA SER A 128 0.82 -0.55 7.44
C SER A 128 1.26 -0.63 5.98
N PHE A 129 1.63 -1.82 5.51
CA PHE A 129 1.84 -2.05 4.09
C PHE A 129 0.49 -2.44 3.48
N ASP A 130 -0.36 -1.45 3.26
CA ASP A 130 -1.79 -1.64 3.04
C ASP A 130 -2.20 -1.69 1.57
N GLU A 131 -1.24 -1.46 0.67
CA GLU A 131 -1.47 -1.63 -0.76
C GLU A 131 -0.21 -2.16 -1.44
N TRP A 132 -0.26 -3.42 -1.89
CA TRP A 132 0.85 -4.07 -2.59
C TRP A 132 0.36 -5.23 -3.44
N ASN A 133 0.95 -5.42 -4.61
CA ASN A 133 0.72 -6.57 -5.49
C ASN A 133 1.70 -6.57 -6.67
N VAL A 134 1.59 -7.57 -7.53
CA VAL A 134 2.01 -7.52 -8.93
C VAL A 134 0.90 -6.86 -9.73
N TRP A 135 1.25 -5.87 -10.57
CA TRP A 135 0.28 -5.20 -11.44
C TRP A 135 0.97 -4.64 -12.68
N PHE A 136 0.77 -5.29 -13.82
CA PHE A 136 1.30 -4.83 -15.11
C PHE A 136 0.65 -5.52 -16.32
N HIS A 137 -0.01 -6.67 -16.14
CA HIS A 137 -0.54 -7.46 -17.25
C HIS A 137 -1.68 -6.78 -17.99
N SER A 138 -2.54 -6.06 -17.28
CA SER A 138 -3.70 -5.36 -17.84
C SER A 138 -3.38 -3.97 -18.39
N ASN A 139 -2.22 -3.37 -18.10
CA ASN A 139 -1.94 -1.96 -18.33
C ASN A 139 -2.26 -1.49 -19.75
N ALA A 140 -1.84 -2.23 -20.78
CA ALA A 140 -2.10 -1.83 -22.18
C ALA A 140 -3.59 -1.87 -22.55
N ALA A 141 -4.36 -2.80 -21.96
CA ALA A 141 -5.81 -2.86 -22.17
C ALA A 141 -6.54 -1.76 -21.39
N ASP A 142 -6.06 -1.46 -20.18
CA ASP A 142 -6.60 -0.38 -19.35
C ASP A 142 -6.37 0.98 -20.00
N ASP A 143 -5.18 1.21 -20.56
CA ASP A 143 -4.85 2.42 -21.31
C ASP A 143 -5.75 2.56 -22.54
N ASP A 144 -5.98 1.50 -23.32
CA ASP A 144 -6.88 1.52 -24.47
C ASP A 144 -8.33 1.85 -24.06
N ILE A 145 -8.80 1.29 -22.94
CA ILE A 145 -10.15 1.60 -22.42
C ILE A 145 -10.25 3.08 -22.03
N THR A 146 -9.27 3.62 -21.33
CA THR A 146 -9.32 5.00 -20.84
C THR A 146 -9.14 6.03 -21.93
N GLU A 147 -8.27 5.79 -22.89
CA GLU A 147 -7.94 6.74 -23.95
C GLU A 147 -8.88 6.67 -25.14
N ASN A 148 -9.20 5.47 -25.63
CA ASN A 148 -9.94 5.27 -26.87
C ASN A 148 -11.41 4.91 -26.65
N HIS A 149 -11.75 4.35 -25.50
CA HIS A 149 -13.11 3.88 -25.19
C HIS A 149 -13.62 4.37 -23.82
N PRO A 150 -13.49 5.68 -23.50
CA PRO A 150 -13.87 6.19 -22.17
C PRO A 150 -15.37 6.09 -21.91
N TRP A 151 -15.73 6.13 -20.65
CA TRP A 151 -17.13 6.17 -20.18
C TRP A 151 -17.96 4.91 -20.49
N GLN A 152 -17.32 3.76 -20.62
CA GLN A 152 -18.03 2.49 -20.70
C GLN A 152 -18.69 2.14 -19.35
N VAL A 153 -19.76 1.34 -19.42
CA VAL A 153 -20.38 0.81 -18.20
C VAL A 153 -19.65 -0.45 -17.77
N ALA A 154 -19.02 -0.38 -16.60
CA ALA A 154 -18.27 -1.50 -15.99
C ALA A 154 -17.28 -2.18 -16.96
N PRO A 155 -16.31 -1.46 -17.53
CA PRO A 155 -15.30 -2.07 -18.38
C PRO A 155 -14.42 -3.03 -17.57
N PRO A 156 -13.82 -4.04 -18.19
CA PRO A 156 -12.92 -4.97 -17.51
C PRO A 156 -11.54 -4.31 -17.28
N MET A 157 -11.45 -3.42 -16.29
CA MET A 157 -10.20 -2.72 -15.94
C MET A 157 -9.51 -3.40 -14.76
N LEU A 158 -8.16 -3.37 -14.80
CA LEU A 158 -7.31 -3.92 -13.73
C LEU A 158 -7.54 -5.44 -13.52
N GLU A 159 -7.95 -6.14 -14.56
CA GLU A 159 -8.20 -7.58 -14.50
C GLU A 159 -6.95 -8.37 -14.92
N ASP A 160 -5.86 -8.23 -14.15
CA ASP A 160 -4.62 -8.97 -14.37
C ASP A 160 -4.84 -10.48 -14.31
N ILE A 161 -4.26 -11.19 -15.27
CA ILE A 161 -4.23 -12.66 -15.29
C ILE A 161 -2.84 -13.12 -14.89
N TYR A 162 -2.74 -13.66 -13.70
CA TYR A 162 -1.48 -14.01 -13.05
C TYR A 162 -0.93 -15.37 -13.50
N ASN A 163 0.36 -15.41 -13.79
CA ASN A 163 1.11 -16.61 -14.10
C ASN A 163 1.84 -17.18 -12.85
N PHE A 164 2.69 -18.20 -13.04
CA PHE A 164 3.42 -18.82 -11.93
C PHE A 164 4.53 -17.93 -11.38
N GLU A 165 5.17 -17.15 -12.23
CA GLU A 165 6.24 -16.22 -11.85
C GLU A 165 5.72 -15.13 -10.91
N ASP A 166 4.52 -14.59 -11.18
CA ASP A 166 3.84 -13.64 -10.31
C ASP A 166 3.63 -14.23 -8.90
N SER A 167 3.24 -15.50 -8.83
CA SER A 167 3.04 -16.17 -7.55
C SER A 167 4.34 -16.38 -6.77
N LEU A 168 5.46 -16.55 -7.45
CA LEU A 168 6.77 -16.61 -6.80
C LEU A 168 7.14 -15.26 -6.18
N LEU A 169 6.97 -14.16 -6.93
CA LEU A 169 7.23 -12.81 -6.39
C LEU A 169 6.29 -12.48 -5.23
N VAL A 170 4.99 -12.78 -5.32
CA VAL A 170 4.05 -12.60 -4.20
C VAL A 170 4.50 -13.39 -2.97
N GLY A 171 5.00 -14.61 -3.16
CA GLY A 171 5.59 -15.42 -2.09
C GLY A 171 6.81 -14.76 -1.45
N LEU A 172 7.72 -14.20 -2.24
CA LEU A 172 8.90 -13.47 -1.77
C LEU A 172 8.52 -12.18 -1.02
N MET A 173 7.53 -11.43 -1.53
CA MET A 173 6.99 -10.25 -0.83
C MET A 173 6.41 -10.61 0.54
N LEU A 174 5.64 -11.70 0.63
CA LEU A 174 5.10 -12.18 1.91
C LEU A 174 6.20 -12.58 2.89
N ILE A 175 7.27 -13.22 2.42
CA ILE A 175 8.44 -13.54 3.26
C ILE A 175 9.10 -12.24 3.75
N THR A 176 9.25 -11.24 2.89
CA THR A 176 9.82 -9.93 3.26
C THR A 176 8.96 -9.23 4.32
N LEU A 177 7.64 -9.19 4.14
CA LEU A 177 6.72 -8.63 5.13
C LEU A 177 6.82 -9.34 6.48
N MET A 178 6.90 -10.68 6.48
CA MET A 178 7.05 -11.47 7.70
C MET A 178 8.41 -11.25 8.40
N LYS A 179 9.49 -11.03 7.65
CA LYS A 179 10.82 -10.68 8.23
C LYS A 179 10.76 -9.38 9.05
N HIS A 180 9.86 -8.46 8.69
CA HIS A 180 9.68 -7.18 9.35
C HIS A 180 8.44 -7.11 10.26
N ALA A 181 7.91 -8.27 10.69
CA ALA A 181 6.69 -8.34 11.50
C ALA A 181 6.80 -7.67 12.89
N ASP A 182 8.01 -7.32 13.32
CA ASP A 182 8.24 -6.47 14.50
C ASP A 182 7.73 -5.03 14.29
N ARG A 183 7.74 -4.52 13.06
CA ARG A 183 7.32 -3.15 12.70
C ARG A 183 6.14 -3.12 11.73
N VAL A 184 6.06 -4.02 10.75
CA VAL A 184 4.91 -4.16 9.83
C VAL A 184 3.80 -4.93 10.54
N LYS A 185 2.72 -4.24 10.90
CA LYS A 185 1.60 -4.80 11.66
C LYS A 185 0.37 -5.09 10.81
N MET A 186 0.29 -4.46 9.65
CA MET A 186 -0.75 -4.69 8.66
C MET A 186 -0.10 -4.88 7.29
N ALA A 187 -0.62 -5.85 6.52
CA ALA A 187 -0.19 -6.14 5.16
C ALA A 187 -1.43 -6.54 4.35
N CYS A 188 -1.94 -5.62 3.52
CA CYS A 188 -3.18 -5.81 2.79
C CYS A 188 -2.90 -5.93 1.29
N LEU A 189 -3.14 -7.11 0.74
CA LEU A 189 -3.04 -7.31 -0.71
C LEU A 189 -4.12 -6.50 -1.44
N ALA A 190 -3.75 -5.74 -2.43
CA ALA A 190 -4.65 -5.03 -3.32
C ALA A 190 -4.86 -5.83 -4.61
N GLN A 191 -6.07 -6.36 -4.94
CA GLN A 191 -7.24 -6.35 -4.10
C GLN A 191 -7.73 -7.80 -3.87
N LEU A 192 -9.01 -8.01 -3.54
CA LEU A 192 -9.45 -9.36 -3.19
C LEU A 192 -10.13 -10.11 -4.35
N VAL A 193 -11.01 -9.42 -5.09
CA VAL A 193 -11.85 -10.03 -6.13
C VAL A 193 -11.85 -9.18 -7.39
N ASN A 194 -11.61 -9.80 -8.54
CA ASN A 194 -11.62 -9.29 -9.91
C ASN A 194 -10.55 -8.25 -10.25
N VAL A 195 -10.35 -7.24 -9.44
CA VAL A 195 -9.42 -6.14 -9.67
C VAL A 195 -8.04 -6.51 -9.10
N ILE A 196 -7.03 -6.71 -9.96
CA ILE A 196 -5.67 -7.18 -9.58
C ILE A 196 -5.72 -8.23 -8.46
N ALA A 197 -6.53 -9.24 -8.61
CA ALA A 197 -7.04 -10.02 -7.50
C ALA A 197 -6.63 -11.51 -7.52
N PRO A 198 -6.45 -12.12 -6.35
CA PRO A 198 -6.23 -13.57 -6.23
C PRO A 198 -7.46 -14.41 -6.58
N ILE A 199 -8.66 -13.81 -6.61
CA ILE A 199 -9.93 -14.48 -6.90
C ILE A 199 -10.63 -13.76 -8.03
N MET A 200 -11.03 -14.52 -9.05
CA MET A 200 -11.83 -14.01 -10.17
C MET A 200 -13.21 -14.61 -10.15
N THR A 201 -14.18 -13.87 -10.67
CA THR A 201 -15.57 -14.32 -10.87
C THR A 201 -16.03 -14.02 -12.27
N ASP A 202 -17.03 -14.73 -12.77
CA ASP A 202 -17.72 -14.42 -14.02
C ASP A 202 -19.20 -14.11 -13.80
N ALA A 203 -19.81 -13.48 -14.80
CA ALA A 203 -21.23 -13.11 -14.76
C ALA A 203 -22.20 -14.31 -14.71
N ALA A 204 -21.74 -15.53 -15.09
CA ALA A 204 -22.51 -16.75 -15.01
C ALA A 204 -22.49 -17.36 -13.60
N GLY A 205 -21.76 -16.77 -12.66
CA GLY A 205 -21.69 -17.20 -11.26
C GLY A 205 -20.54 -18.16 -10.96
N GLY A 206 -19.57 -18.29 -11.86
CA GLY A 206 -18.30 -19.00 -11.61
C GLY A 206 -17.34 -18.17 -10.72
N ALA A 207 -16.48 -18.86 -9.98
CA ALA A 207 -15.37 -18.25 -9.28
C ALA A 207 -14.14 -19.18 -9.32
N TRP A 208 -12.95 -18.59 -9.50
CA TRP A 208 -11.70 -19.36 -9.49
C TRP A 208 -10.58 -18.60 -8.78
N LYS A 209 -9.57 -19.33 -8.34
CA LYS A 209 -8.38 -18.81 -7.68
C LYS A 209 -7.27 -18.68 -8.69
N GLN A 210 -6.65 -17.51 -8.75
CA GLN A 210 -5.43 -17.28 -9.52
C GLN A 210 -4.19 -17.79 -8.79
N THR A 211 -3.06 -17.82 -9.47
CA THR A 211 -1.80 -18.36 -8.93
C THR A 211 -1.36 -17.63 -7.64
N ILE A 212 -1.53 -16.32 -7.56
CA ILE A 212 -1.15 -15.49 -6.39
C ILE A 212 -2.01 -15.78 -5.14
N PHE A 213 -3.15 -16.45 -5.28
CA PHE A 213 -3.97 -16.87 -4.13
C PHE A 213 -3.22 -17.83 -3.19
N TYR A 214 -2.41 -18.73 -3.74
CA TYR A 214 -1.83 -19.82 -2.96
C TYR A 214 -0.74 -19.37 -1.99
N PRO A 215 0.26 -18.55 -2.38
CA PRO A 215 1.23 -18.04 -1.41
C PRO A 215 0.57 -17.25 -0.29
N PHE A 216 -0.42 -16.42 -0.60
CA PHE A 216 -1.17 -15.67 0.41
C PHE A 216 -1.93 -16.60 1.37
N MET A 217 -2.63 -17.60 0.86
CA MET A 217 -3.33 -18.61 1.66
C MET A 217 -2.38 -19.35 2.61
N HIS A 218 -1.15 -19.67 2.16
CA HIS A 218 -0.17 -20.35 3.02
C HIS A 218 0.39 -19.43 4.10
N ALA A 219 0.68 -18.17 3.78
CA ALA A 219 1.19 -17.21 4.74
C ALA A 219 0.15 -16.79 5.80
N SER A 220 -1.15 -16.91 5.50
CA SER A 220 -2.24 -16.53 6.41
C SER A 220 -2.63 -17.61 7.44
N LYS A 221 -1.97 -18.77 7.42
CA LYS A 221 -2.21 -19.91 8.35
C LYS A 221 -1.19 -19.95 9.48
#